data_e897ff47a31d478da1e24e2314975963
#
_entry.id   e897ff47a31d478da1e24e2314975963
#
_cell.length_a   1.000
_cell.length_b   1.000
_cell.length_c   1.000
_cell.angle_alpha   90.00
_cell.angle_beta   90.00
_cell.angle_gamma   90.00
#
_symmetry.space_group_name_H-M   'P 1'
#
loop_
_entity.id
_entity.type
_entity.pdbx_description
1 polymer ?
#
loop_
_entity_poly.entity_id
_entity_poly.type
_entity_poly.pdbx_seq_one_letter_code
_entity_poly.pdbx_strand_id
1 'polypeptide(L)'
;MENKKVIAVIDLGTSNLKCAIFSFGSDGLPQLIGFSKKKTKGIHNSIIVNINDAIDSVRSCLIEAEKKSQISLNKINVLIDPTEIITTRLTKSKKINGSKIEKNDVSFLLKEAKKQVEQNDSRLSNIHIFNYKYVVDNK
;
A
#
# COMPACT_ATOMS: atom_id res chain seq x y z
N MET A 1 9.15 -3.68 29.33
CA MET A 1 9.36 -4.33 28.01
C MET A 1 9.43 -3.22 26.97
N GLU A 2 10.60 -3.01 26.37
CA GLU A 2 10.72 -2.06 25.24
C GLU A 2 9.81 -2.51 24.11
N ASN A 3 8.98 -1.60 23.67
CA ASN A 3 8.03 -1.83 22.58
C ASN A 3 8.83 -1.85 21.26
N LYS A 4 9.45 -2.99 20.92
CA LYS A 4 10.22 -3.12 19.68
C LYS A 4 9.27 -2.90 18.51
N LYS A 5 9.63 -1.94 17.66
CA LYS A 5 8.90 -1.70 16.43
C LYS A 5 9.01 -2.93 15.53
N VAL A 6 7.88 -3.48 15.13
CA VAL A 6 7.82 -4.63 14.21
C VAL A 6 7.20 -4.17 12.89
N ILE A 7 7.80 -4.58 11.77
CA ILE A 7 7.27 -4.36 10.42
C ILE A 7 7.21 -5.70 9.73
N ALA A 8 6.03 -6.03 9.22
CA ALA A 8 5.81 -7.20 8.37
C ALA A 8 5.49 -6.76 6.94
N VAL A 9 6.03 -7.50 5.99
CA VAL A 9 5.83 -7.28 4.56
C VAL A 9 5.53 -8.60 3.88
N ILE A 10 4.50 -8.63 3.02
CA ILE A 10 4.25 -9.75 2.11
C ILE A 10 4.36 -9.27 0.66
N ASP A 11 5.12 -10.01 -0.14
CA ASP A 11 5.27 -9.84 -1.58
C ASP A 11 4.33 -10.83 -2.29
N LEU A 12 3.36 -10.30 -3.05
CA LEU A 12 2.38 -11.10 -3.80
C LEU A 12 2.89 -11.41 -5.22
N GLY A 13 3.97 -12.17 -5.29
CA GLY A 13 4.53 -12.56 -6.57
C GLY A 13 3.71 -13.65 -7.30
N THR A 14 3.75 -13.66 -8.64
CA THR A 14 3.06 -14.64 -9.49
C THR A 14 3.48 -16.08 -9.21
N SER A 15 4.75 -16.33 -8.98
CA SER A 15 5.28 -17.69 -8.76
C SER A 15 5.37 -18.07 -7.29
N ASN A 16 5.72 -17.10 -6.44
CA ASN A 16 5.91 -17.32 -5.01
C ASN A 16 5.45 -16.11 -4.21
N LEU A 17 4.75 -16.37 -3.12
CA LEU A 17 4.54 -15.44 -2.03
C LEU A 17 5.74 -15.47 -1.10
N LYS A 18 6.18 -14.31 -0.61
CA LYS A 18 7.22 -14.20 0.40
C LYS A 18 6.73 -13.28 1.51
N CYS A 19 6.86 -13.71 2.73
CA CYS A 19 6.56 -12.88 3.89
C CYS A 19 7.82 -12.73 4.73
N ALA A 20 8.15 -11.49 5.09
CA ALA A 20 9.27 -11.16 5.95
C ALA A 20 8.79 -10.30 7.13
N ILE A 21 9.26 -10.65 8.33
CA ILE A 21 8.97 -9.95 9.57
C ILE A 21 10.28 -9.42 10.14
N PHE A 22 10.33 -8.10 10.35
CA PHE A 22 11.50 -7.42 10.88
C PHE A 22 11.19 -6.82 12.24
N SER A 23 12.16 -6.91 13.17
CA SER A 23 12.19 -6.11 14.39
C SER A 23 13.27 -5.03 14.27
N PHE A 24 13.08 -3.91 14.93
CA PHE A 24 14.07 -2.83 14.98
C PHE A 24 14.61 -2.69 16.39
N GLY A 25 15.93 -2.77 16.52
CA GLY A 25 16.64 -2.50 17.76
C GLY A 25 16.70 -1.01 18.11
N SER A 26 17.37 -0.68 19.20
CA SER A 26 17.61 0.71 19.63
C SER A 26 18.51 1.49 18.65
N ASP A 27 19.31 0.78 17.87
CA ASP A 27 20.15 1.32 16.78
C ASP A 27 19.34 1.66 15.50
N GLY A 28 18.05 1.31 15.47
CA GLY A 28 17.17 1.53 14.31
C GLY A 28 17.42 0.57 13.14
N LEU A 29 18.32 -0.41 13.29
CA LEU A 29 18.61 -1.37 12.23
C LEU A 29 17.56 -2.49 12.19
N PRO A 30 17.10 -2.89 10.97
CA PRO A 30 16.15 -3.98 10.84
C PRO A 30 16.85 -5.34 11.04
N GLN A 31 16.28 -6.18 11.88
CA GLN A 31 16.65 -7.58 12.06
C GLN A 31 15.51 -8.46 11.53
N LEU A 32 15.82 -9.37 10.61
CA LEU A 32 14.87 -10.36 10.12
C LEU A 32 14.60 -11.40 11.21
N ILE A 33 13.37 -11.47 11.70
CA ILE A 33 12.96 -12.38 12.77
C ILE A 33 12.02 -13.49 12.31
N GLY A 34 11.39 -13.34 11.15
CA GLY A 34 10.54 -14.35 10.57
C GLY A 34 10.53 -14.25 9.05
N PHE A 35 10.60 -15.40 8.37
CA PHE A 35 10.53 -15.46 6.91
C PHE A 35 9.82 -16.72 6.45
N SER A 36 8.96 -16.58 5.46
CA SER A 36 8.33 -17.68 4.76
C SER A 36 8.32 -17.44 3.27
N LYS A 37 8.30 -18.55 2.51
CA LYS A 37 8.13 -18.55 1.05
C LYS A 37 7.19 -19.69 0.70
N LYS A 38 6.12 -19.39 -0.04
CA LYS A 38 5.12 -20.36 -0.51
C LYS A 38 4.92 -20.24 -2.01
N LYS A 39 4.56 -21.33 -2.64
CA LYS A 39 4.11 -21.31 -4.03
C LYS A 39 2.78 -20.56 -4.10
N THR A 40 2.67 -19.63 -5.02
CA THR A 40 1.46 -18.84 -5.23
C THR A 40 0.37 -19.71 -5.87
N LYS A 41 -0.85 -19.56 -5.37
CA LYS A 41 -2.07 -20.02 -6.04
C LYS A 41 -3.06 -18.88 -6.14
N GLY A 42 -3.90 -18.88 -7.16
CA GLY A 42 -4.94 -17.85 -7.34
C GLY A 42 -4.43 -16.48 -7.82
N ILE A 43 -3.11 -16.32 -8.08
CA ILE A 43 -2.53 -15.10 -8.64
C ILE A 43 -1.74 -15.48 -9.91
N HIS A 44 -2.02 -14.78 -11.00
CA HIS A 44 -1.33 -14.94 -12.27
C HIS A 44 -1.04 -13.58 -12.90
N ASN A 45 0.20 -13.34 -13.34
CA ASN A 45 0.64 -12.06 -13.89
C ASN A 45 0.23 -10.85 -13.01
N SER A 46 0.44 -10.99 -11.70
CA SER A 46 0.09 -10.00 -10.68
C SER A 46 -1.42 -9.68 -10.58
N ILE A 47 -2.28 -10.48 -11.21
CA ILE A 47 -3.75 -10.36 -11.14
C ILE A 47 -4.29 -11.52 -10.31
N ILE A 48 -5.24 -11.23 -9.42
CA ILE A 48 -5.96 -12.25 -8.67
C ILE A 48 -6.99 -12.89 -9.59
N VAL A 49 -6.74 -14.14 -10.00
CA VAL A 49 -7.63 -14.92 -10.88
C VAL A 49 -8.57 -15.85 -10.11
N ASN A 50 -8.20 -16.20 -8.88
CA ASN A 50 -9.04 -16.95 -7.94
C ASN A 50 -8.81 -16.43 -6.53
N ILE A 51 -9.80 -15.76 -5.97
CA ILE A 51 -9.69 -15.10 -4.66
C ILE A 51 -9.52 -16.11 -3.52
N ASN A 52 -10.19 -17.25 -3.55
CA ASN A 52 -10.12 -18.26 -2.50
C ASN A 52 -8.72 -18.88 -2.43
N ASP A 53 -8.19 -19.30 -3.56
CA ASP A 53 -6.83 -19.85 -3.66
C ASP A 53 -5.77 -18.81 -3.23
N ALA A 54 -5.98 -17.53 -3.58
CA ALA A 54 -5.10 -16.45 -3.18
C ALA A 54 -5.13 -16.24 -1.66
N ILE A 55 -6.33 -16.22 -1.05
CA ILE A 55 -6.50 -16.12 0.41
C ILE A 55 -5.78 -17.26 1.13
N ASP A 56 -5.97 -18.49 0.69
CA ASP A 56 -5.36 -19.66 1.34
C ASP A 56 -3.82 -19.64 1.21
N SER A 57 -3.31 -19.23 0.05
CA SER A 57 -1.87 -19.08 -0.19
C SER A 57 -1.26 -18.01 0.72
N VAL A 58 -1.90 -16.83 0.81
CA VAL A 58 -1.47 -15.71 1.66
C VAL A 58 -1.51 -16.13 3.13
N ARG A 59 -2.63 -16.71 3.58
CA ARG A 59 -2.80 -17.18 4.96
C ARG A 59 -1.73 -18.18 5.35
N SER A 60 -1.46 -19.17 4.50
CA SER A 60 -0.42 -20.17 4.74
C SER A 60 0.97 -19.56 4.85
N CYS A 61 1.27 -18.55 4.01
CA CYS A 61 2.54 -17.84 4.04
C CYS A 61 2.69 -17.02 5.34
N LEU A 62 1.64 -16.30 5.75
CA LEU A 62 1.63 -15.50 6.97
C LEU A 62 1.82 -16.36 8.21
N ILE A 63 1.02 -17.41 8.36
CA ILE A 63 1.09 -18.32 9.54
C ILE A 63 2.50 -18.90 9.71
N GLU A 64 3.18 -19.26 8.63
CA GLU A 64 4.54 -19.80 8.73
C GLU A 64 5.55 -18.73 9.18
N ALA A 65 5.44 -17.49 8.67
CA ALA A 65 6.29 -16.39 9.08
C ALA A 65 6.08 -16.02 10.56
N GLU A 66 4.82 -15.95 11.02
CA GLU A 66 4.43 -15.72 12.40
C GLU A 66 4.98 -16.79 13.35
N LYS A 67 4.86 -18.08 12.96
CA LYS A 67 5.45 -19.18 13.75
C LYS A 67 6.96 -19.04 13.94
N LYS A 68 7.67 -18.62 12.89
CA LYS A 68 9.14 -18.45 12.97
C LYS A 68 9.54 -17.24 13.79
N SER A 69 8.78 -16.16 13.72
CA SER A 69 9.04 -14.94 14.51
C SER A 69 8.52 -15.01 15.94
N GLN A 70 7.61 -15.93 16.24
CA GLN A 70 6.84 -16.00 17.49
C GLN A 70 6.02 -14.71 17.75
N ILE A 71 5.63 -14.00 16.68
CA ILE A 71 4.84 -12.76 16.75
C ILE A 71 3.56 -12.95 15.96
N SER A 72 2.43 -12.57 16.56
CA SER A 72 1.15 -12.44 15.85
C SER A 72 1.02 -11.06 15.23
N LEU A 73 0.69 -11.00 13.93
CA LEU A 73 0.64 -9.77 13.15
C LEU A 73 -0.75 -9.14 13.17
N ASN A 74 -0.83 -7.88 13.59
CA ASN A 74 -2.08 -7.08 13.50
C ASN A 74 -2.11 -6.20 12.24
N LYS A 75 -0.93 -5.99 11.62
CA LYS A 75 -0.77 -5.13 10.46
C LYS A 75 0.33 -5.68 9.56
N ILE A 76 0.09 -5.65 8.26
CA ILE A 76 1.06 -6.07 7.26
C ILE A 76 1.11 -5.07 6.10
N ASN A 77 2.30 -4.85 5.56
CA ASN A 77 2.50 -4.13 4.32
C ASN A 77 2.47 -5.12 3.15
N VAL A 78 1.71 -4.81 2.12
CA VAL A 78 1.58 -5.67 0.95
C VAL A 78 2.34 -5.02 -0.21
N LEU A 79 3.25 -5.78 -0.82
CA LEU A 79 3.89 -5.42 -2.07
C LEU A 79 3.15 -6.12 -3.21
N ILE A 80 2.74 -5.33 -4.17
CA ILE A 80 2.12 -5.78 -5.42
C ILE A 80 2.83 -5.09 -6.57
N ASP A 81 2.98 -5.81 -7.67
CA ASP A 81 3.54 -5.27 -8.92
C ASP A 81 2.56 -5.52 -10.07
N PRO A 82 1.40 -4.84 -10.10
CA PRO A 82 0.46 -4.99 -11.18
C PRO A 82 0.98 -4.29 -12.43
N THR A 83 0.93 -4.99 -13.55
CA THR A 83 1.38 -4.51 -14.87
C THR A 83 0.56 -3.34 -15.42
N GLU A 84 -0.60 -3.06 -14.81
CA GLU A 84 -1.55 -2.05 -15.28
C GLU A 84 -1.74 -0.86 -14.32
N ILE A 85 -0.76 -0.57 -13.45
CA ILE A 85 -0.80 0.66 -12.67
C ILE A 85 -0.34 1.85 -13.53
N ILE A 86 -1.22 2.83 -13.67
CA ILE A 86 -0.94 4.09 -14.32
C ILE A 86 -0.73 5.16 -13.24
N THR A 87 0.40 5.85 -13.28
CA THR A 87 0.66 7.01 -12.42
C THR A 87 0.45 8.29 -13.21
N THR A 88 -0.47 9.13 -12.76
CA THR A 88 -0.77 10.41 -13.40
C THR A 88 -0.54 11.55 -12.42
N ARG A 89 0.12 12.63 -12.87
CA ARG A 89 0.21 13.89 -12.12
C ARG A 89 -0.91 14.81 -12.52
N LEU A 90 -1.61 15.33 -11.51
CA LEU A 90 -2.67 16.30 -11.70
C LEU A 90 -2.40 17.54 -10.84
N THR A 91 -2.74 18.70 -11.38
CA THR A 91 -2.75 19.97 -10.64
C THR A 91 -4.18 20.46 -10.53
N LYS A 92 -4.61 20.79 -9.34
CA LYS A 92 -5.90 21.40 -9.07
C LYS A 92 -5.73 22.66 -8.25
N SER A 93 -6.50 23.68 -8.55
CA SER A 93 -6.47 24.96 -7.82
C SER A 93 -7.87 25.36 -7.39
N LYS A 94 -7.95 26.09 -6.29
CA LYS A 94 -9.18 26.70 -5.78
C LYS A 94 -8.85 28.12 -5.31
N LYS A 95 -9.64 29.10 -5.74
CA LYS A 95 -9.55 30.47 -5.21
C LYS A 95 -10.26 30.52 -3.87
N ILE A 96 -9.59 31.07 -2.87
CA ILE A 96 -10.13 31.22 -1.51
C ILE A 96 -10.30 32.67 -1.10
N ASN A 97 -9.97 33.63 -1.99
CA ASN A 97 -10.22 35.08 -1.85
C ASN A 97 -9.81 35.65 -0.48
N GLY A 98 -8.61 35.26 0.01
CA GLY A 98 -8.07 35.75 1.27
C GLY A 98 -8.63 35.07 2.52
N SER A 99 -9.51 34.10 2.41
CA SER A 99 -9.97 33.31 3.56
C SER A 99 -8.90 32.32 4.02
N LYS A 100 -9.02 31.86 5.26
CA LYS A 100 -8.13 30.82 5.82
C LYS A 100 -8.33 29.50 5.09
N ILE A 101 -7.21 28.83 4.77
CA ILE A 101 -7.25 27.46 4.17
C ILE A 101 -7.73 26.47 5.22
N GLU A 102 -8.75 25.71 4.87
CA GLU A 102 -9.35 24.68 5.71
C GLU A 102 -9.15 23.28 5.14
N LYS A 103 -9.33 22.24 5.98
CA LYS A 103 -9.28 20.84 5.55
C LYS A 103 -10.27 20.54 4.42
N ASN A 104 -11.41 21.23 4.40
CA ASN A 104 -12.43 21.08 3.37
C ASN A 104 -11.95 21.54 2.01
N ASP A 105 -11.07 22.56 1.93
CA ASP A 105 -10.50 23.02 0.67
C ASP A 105 -9.61 21.96 0.03
N VAL A 106 -8.77 21.31 0.85
CA VAL A 106 -7.93 20.19 0.40
C VAL A 106 -8.78 19.01 -0.03
N SER A 107 -9.79 18.64 0.75
CA SER A 107 -10.71 17.54 0.44
C SER A 107 -11.48 17.79 -0.86
N PHE A 108 -11.89 19.03 -1.11
CA PHE A 108 -12.52 19.43 -2.37
C PHE A 108 -11.58 19.23 -3.56
N LEU A 109 -10.32 19.70 -3.47
CA LEU A 109 -9.33 19.55 -4.54
C LEU A 109 -9.01 18.09 -4.86
N LEU A 110 -8.91 17.24 -3.83
CA LEU A 110 -8.69 15.80 -3.98
C LEU A 110 -9.88 15.13 -4.68
N LYS A 111 -11.11 15.49 -4.31
CA LYS A 111 -12.33 14.98 -4.96
C LYS A 111 -12.41 15.37 -6.43
N GLU A 112 -12.07 16.61 -6.75
CA GLU A 112 -12.03 17.09 -8.14
C GLU A 112 -10.93 16.41 -8.96
N ALA A 113 -9.75 16.15 -8.36
CA ALA A 113 -8.69 15.40 -9.01
C ALA A 113 -9.13 13.97 -9.34
N LYS A 114 -9.74 13.28 -8.36
CA LYS A 114 -10.28 11.92 -8.54
C LYS A 114 -11.31 11.86 -9.67
N LYS A 115 -12.27 12.78 -9.65
CA LYS A 115 -13.32 12.89 -10.68
C LYS A 115 -12.75 13.07 -12.08
N GLN A 116 -11.68 13.86 -12.22
CA GLN A 116 -11.03 14.05 -13.53
C GLN A 116 -10.41 12.77 -14.08
N VAL A 117 -9.78 11.94 -13.23
CA VAL A 117 -9.21 10.64 -13.66
C VAL A 117 -10.32 9.72 -14.14
N GLU A 118 -11.42 9.61 -13.39
CA GLU A 118 -12.57 8.76 -13.71
C GLU A 118 -13.30 9.22 -14.99
N GLN A 119 -13.30 10.53 -15.26
CA GLN A 119 -13.89 11.08 -16.50
C GLN A 119 -13.03 10.86 -17.75
N ASN A 120 -11.68 10.86 -17.59
CA ASN A 120 -10.77 10.66 -18.71
C ASN A 120 -10.76 9.21 -19.21
N ASP A 121 -10.90 8.25 -18.32
CA ASP A 121 -11.06 6.85 -18.68
C ASP A 121 -11.89 6.12 -17.61
N SER A 122 -13.12 5.77 -17.96
CA SER A 122 -14.06 5.08 -17.07
C SER A 122 -13.64 3.67 -16.65
N ARG A 123 -12.61 3.10 -17.31
CA ARG A 123 -12.03 1.79 -16.95
C ARG A 123 -11.04 1.91 -15.80
N LEU A 124 -10.56 3.12 -15.51
CA LEU A 124 -9.59 3.36 -14.45
C LEU A 124 -10.30 3.53 -13.10
N SER A 125 -9.78 2.84 -12.10
CA SER A 125 -10.16 2.98 -10.71
C SER A 125 -9.03 3.63 -9.92
N ASN A 126 -9.35 4.63 -9.12
CA ASN A 126 -8.36 5.30 -8.29
C ASN A 126 -7.97 4.41 -7.10
N ILE A 127 -6.72 3.98 -7.04
CA ILE A 127 -6.19 3.14 -5.94
C ILE A 127 -5.65 4.02 -4.82
N HIS A 128 -4.89 5.06 -5.17
CA HIS A 128 -4.26 5.93 -4.19
C HIS A 128 -3.99 7.33 -4.74
N ILE A 129 -4.03 8.34 -3.85
CA ILE A 129 -3.68 9.71 -4.17
C ILE A 129 -2.55 10.16 -3.23
N PHE A 130 -1.43 10.55 -3.82
CA PHE A 130 -0.31 11.15 -3.09
C PHE A 130 -0.32 12.65 -3.28
N ASN A 131 -0.36 13.39 -2.18
CA ASN A 131 -0.17 14.83 -2.18
C ASN A 131 1.32 15.13 -2.31
N TYR A 132 1.75 15.58 -3.48
CA TYR A 132 3.16 15.81 -3.75
C TYR A 132 3.62 17.22 -3.34
N LYS A 133 2.81 18.23 -3.61
CA LYS A 133 3.16 19.64 -3.34
C LYS A 133 1.90 20.47 -3.13
N TYR A 134 1.97 21.38 -2.19
CA TYR A 134 1.01 22.48 -2.01
C TYR A 134 1.67 23.77 -2.41
N VAL A 135 0.95 24.63 -3.11
CA VAL A 135 1.38 25.97 -3.50
C VAL A 135 0.28 26.93 -3.09
N VAL A 136 0.63 28.00 -2.36
CA VAL A 136 -0.28 29.07 -1.96
C VAL A 136 0.28 30.35 -2.55
N ASP A 137 -0.55 31.10 -3.27
CA ASP A 137 -0.19 32.37 -3.91
C ASP A 137 1.11 32.28 -4.74
N ASN A 138 1.26 31.18 -5.49
CA ASN A 138 2.44 30.90 -6.35
C ASN A 138 3.78 30.77 -5.58
N LYS A 139 3.73 30.47 -4.28
CA LYS A 139 4.91 30.26 -3.42
C LYS A 139 4.99 28.82 -2.94
#